data_f87665227844ae890c5cc7a47be880a8
#
_entry.id   f87665227844ae890c5cc7a47be880a8
#
_cell.length_a   1.000
_cell.length_b   1.000
_cell.length_c   1.000
_cell.angle_alpha   90.00
_cell.angle_beta   90.00
_cell.angle_gamma   90.00
#
_symmetry.space_group_name_H-M   'P 1'
#
loop_
_entity.id
_entity.type
_entity.pdbx_description
1 polymer ?
#
loop_
_entity_poly.entity_id
_entity_poly.type
_entity_poly.pdbx_seq_one_letter_code
_entity_poly.pdbx_strand_id
1 'polypeptide(L)'
;QKNIPLLYLSTVYYKILQEYPGATYLICQEGFQKSEEYAASRHCPVYGTGGSVTTTALDVCIRMKCRRVVFVGLDLAYTNMQNHASGTADVRRKAEGNMVVKDIYGHDITTAKNLNLYRKWIEQRIQKADAAEMEFIDATQGGAQINGTTIRELHEVIFD
;
A
#
# COMPACT_ATOMS: atom_id res chain seq x y z
N GLN A 1 5.84 -13.73 -18.79
CA GLN A 1 5.25 -12.56 -18.05
C GLN A 1 4.55 -11.54 -18.96
N LYS A 2 4.39 -11.83 -20.27
CA LYS A 2 3.77 -10.89 -21.23
C LYS A 2 2.27 -10.61 -21.00
N ASN A 3 1.62 -11.36 -20.13
CA ASN A 3 0.17 -11.28 -19.92
C ASN A 3 -0.25 -10.61 -18.59
N ILE A 4 0.70 -10.06 -17.83
CA ILE A 4 0.39 -9.35 -16.59
C ILE A 4 0.19 -7.88 -16.92
N PRO A 5 -0.97 -7.27 -16.63
CA PRO A 5 -1.17 -5.85 -16.86
C PRO A 5 -0.38 -5.01 -15.84
N LEU A 6 0.15 -3.87 -16.30
CA LEU A 6 0.76 -2.86 -15.44
C LEU A 6 -0.24 -1.73 -15.17
N LEU A 7 -0.59 -1.53 -13.91
CA LEU A 7 -1.29 -0.33 -13.47
C LEU A 7 -0.25 0.68 -12.99
N TYR A 8 -0.30 1.90 -13.49
CA TYR A 8 0.73 2.90 -13.20
C TYR A 8 0.15 4.29 -12.92
N LEU A 9 0.86 5.07 -12.11
CA LEU A 9 0.58 6.48 -11.91
C LEU A 9 1.29 7.34 -12.97
N SER A 10 0.76 8.51 -13.27
CA SER A 10 1.36 9.46 -14.24
C SER A 10 2.79 9.90 -13.88
N THR A 11 3.21 9.68 -12.65
CA THR A 11 4.55 9.98 -12.13
C THR A 11 5.57 8.86 -12.34
N VAL A 12 5.17 7.73 -12.94
CA VAL A 12 6.09 6.64 -13.25
C VAL A 12 7.17 7.06 -14.24
N TYR A 13 8.36 6.52 -14.10
CA TYR A 13 9.43 6.79 -15.05
C TYR A 13 9.06 6.26 -16.45
N TYR A 14 9.05 7.12 -17.46
CA TYR A 14 8.50 6.84 -18.80
C TYR A 14 9.13 5.62 -19.49
N LYS A 15 10.41 5.30 -19.25
CA LYS A 15 11.07 4.13 -19.83
C LYS A 15 10.42 2.80 -19.40
N ILE A 16 9.85 2.75 -18.19
CA ILE A 16 9.12 1.57 -17.73
C ILE A 16 7.97 1.26 -18.69
N LEU A 17 7.24 2.29 -19.13
CA LEU A 17 6.13 2.12 -20.06
C LEU A 17 6.59 1.73 -21.47
N GLN A 18 7.74 2.25 -21.92
CA GLN A 18 8.31 1.92 -23.22
C GLN A 18 8.80 0.46 -23.29
N GLU A 19 9.34 -0.05 -22.20
CA GLU A 19 9.95 -1.39 -22.13
C GLU A 19 8.99 -2.46 -21.61
N TYR A 20 7.81 -2.07 -21.08
CA TYR A 20 6.87 -3.04 -20.51
C TYR A 20 6.16 -3.81 -21.63
N PRO A 21 6.26 -5.17 -21.66
CA PRO A 21 5.77 -5.97 -22.77
C PRO A 21 4.27 -6.26 -22.74
N GLY A 22 3.60 -5.93 -21.66
CA GLY A 22 2.17 -6.20 -21.43
C GLY A 22 1.27 -4.98 -21.60
N ALA A 23 -0.01 -5.15 -21.37
CA ALA A 23 -0.96 -4.05 -21.35
C ALA A 23 -0.66 -3.09 -20.18
N THR A 24 -0.83 -1.78 -20.40
CA THR A 24 -0.61 -0.74 -19.40
C THR A 24 -1.87 0.08 -19.17
N TYR A 25 -2.18 0.40 -17.92
CA TYR A 25 -3.36 1.15 -17.52
C TYR A 25 -2.98 2.32 -16.61
N LEU A 26 -3.32 3.53 -17.02
CA LEU A 26 -3.10 4.73 -16.21
C LEU A 26 -4.10 4.79 -15.06
N ILE A 27 -3.59 4.94 -13.85
CA ILE A 27 -4.36 5.27 -12.65
C ILE A 27 -4.34 6.78 -12.47
N CYS A 28 -5.47 7.43 -12.67
CA CYS A 28 -5.63 8.87 -12.43
C CYS A 28 -5.64 9.12 -10.93
N GLN A 29 -4.71 9.93 -10.44
CA GLN A 29 -4.49 10.18 -9.03
C GLN A 29 -5.14 11.46 -8.54
N GLU A 30 -5.73 11.40 -7.36
CA GLU A 30 -6.26 12.54 -6.61
C GLU A 30 -5.12 13.48 -6.15
N GLY A 31 -5.39 14.78 -6.11
CA GLY A 31 -4.42 15.79 -5.70
C GLY A 31 -3.36 16.15 -6.75
N PHE A 32 -3.47 15.62 -7.96
CA PHE A 32 -2.62 15.98 -9.08
C PHE A 32 -3.48 16.52 -10.23
N GLN A 33 -3.57 17.85 -10.33
CA GLN A 33 -4.50 18.58 -11.19
C GLN A 33 -4.54 18.03 -12.63
N LYS A 34 -3.40 17.81 -13.28
CA LYS A 34 -3.35 17.29 -14.66
C LYS A 34 -3.94 15.89 -14.79
N SER A 35 -3.82 15.08 -13.75
CA SER A 35 -4.41 13.73 -13.71
C SER A 35 -5.92 13.79 -13.56
N GLU A 36 -6.41 14.70 -12.74
CA GLU A 36 -7.84 14.95 -12.54
C GLU A 36 -8.51 15.54 -13.78
N GLU A 37 -7.86 16.51 -14.44
CA GLU A 37 -8.31 17.08 -15.73
C GLU A 37 -8.40 15.99 -16.81
N TYR A 38 -7.39 15.13 -16.91
CA TYR A 38 -7.40 14.01 -17.84
C TYR A 38 -8.52 13.02 -17.52
N ALA A 39 -8.69 12.66 -16.24
CA ALA A 39 -9.77 11.78 -15.80
C ALA A 39 -11.14 12.33 -16.17
N ALA A 40 -11.38 13.63 -15.91
CA ALA A 40 -12.62 14.32 -16.26
C ALA A 40 -12.88 14.28 -17.78
N SER A 41 -11.86 14.56 -18.61
CA SER A 41 -11.98 14.54 -20.08
C SER A 41 -12.28 13.15 -20.65
N ARG A 42 -11.96 12.09 -19.92
CA ARG A 42 -12.14 10.68 -20.32
C ARG A 42 -13.23 9.96 -19.56
N HIS A 43 -13.93 10.64 -18.66
CA HIS A 43 -14.92 10.05 -17.75
C HIS A 43 -14.36 8.86 -16.95
N CYS A 44 -13.07 8.95 -16.56
CA CYS A 44 -12.38 7.92 -15.78
C CYS A 44 -12.42 8.25 -14.29
N PRO A 45 -12.40 7.24 -13.41
CA PRO A 45 -12.33 7.47 -11.98
C PRO A 45 -10.97 8.04 -11.55
N VAL A 46 -10.99 8.83 -10.48
CA VAL A 46 -9.80 9.33 -9.79
C VAL A 46 -9.57 8.47 -8.53
N TYR A 47 -8.32 8.09 -8.26
CA TYR A 47 -7.94 7.20 -7.18
C TYR A 47 -7.15 7.94 -6.10
N GLY A 48 -7.43 7.60 -4.84
CA GLY A 48 -6.64 8.08 -3.71
C GLY A 48 -5.25 7.43 -3.69
N THR A 49 -4.22 8.23 -3.46
CA THR A 49 -2.83 7.73 -3.49
C THR A 49 -2.17 7.68 -2.12
N GLY A 50 -2.66 8.41 -1.14
CA GLY A 50 -2.13 8.39 0.24
C GLY A 50 -0.62 8.60 0.38
N GLY A 51 0.11 8.80 -0.73
CA GLY A 51 1.54 9.10 -0.77
C GLY A 51 2.47 7.89 -0.96
N SER A 52 1.95 6.68 -1.14
CA SER A 52 2.74 5.48 -1.45
C SER A 52 2.05 4.59 -2.49
N VAL A 53 2.82 3.72 -3.14
CA VAL A 53 2.27 2.74 -4.10
C VAL A 53 1.27 1.80 -3.42
N THR A 54 1.56 1.37 -2.19
CA THR A 54 0.67 0.49 -1.41
C THR A 54 -0.69 1.13 -1.15
N THR A 55 -0.71 2.43 -0.84
CA THR A 55 -1.97 3.16 -0.60
C THR A 55 -2.80 3.25 -1.88
N THR A 56 -2.17 3.46 -3.03
CA THR A 56 -2.85 3.43 -4.33
C THR A 56 -3.38 2.03 -4.67
N ALA A 57 -2.58 0.99 -4.45
CA ALA A 57 -3.00 -0.39 -4.68
C ALA A 57 -4.22 -0.76 -3.82
N LEU A 58 -4.25 -0.33 -2.56
CA LEU A 58 -5.41 -0.52 -1.69
C LEU A 58 -6.67 0.16 -2.26
N ASP A 59 -6.57 1.42 -2.71
CA ASP A 59 -7.72 2.12 -3.28
C ASP A 59 -8.24 1.44 -4.56
N VAL A 60 -7.32 0.91 -5.38
CA VAL A 60 -7.69 0.10 -6.55
C VAL A 60 -8.43 -1.17 -6.12
N CYS A 61 -7.92 -1.94 -5.15
CA CYS A 61 -8.58 -3.14 -4.65
C CYS A 61 -9.98 -2.87 -4.10
N ILE A 62 -10.14 -1.78 -3.33
CA ILE A 62 -11.44 -1.37 -2.79
C ILE A 62 -12.42 -1.04 -3.92
N ARG A 63 -12.00 -0.27 -4.92
CA ARG A 63 -12.87 0.09 -6.06
C ARG A 63 -13.19 -1.08 -6.97
N MET A 64 -12.29 -2.06 -7.07
CA MET A 64 -12.53 -3.33 -7.76
C MET A 64 -13.41 -4.29 -6.96
N LYS A 65 -13.78 -3.93 -5.73
CA LYS A 65 -14.57 -4.76 -4.80
C LYS A 65 -13.93 -6.13 -4.57
N CYS A 66 -12.62 -6.14 -4.35
CA CYS A 66 -11.91 -7.36 -3.98
C CYS A 66 -12.46 -7.89 -2.65
N ARG A 67 -12.91 -9.14 -2.61
CA ARG A 67 -13.45 -9.76 -1.39
C ARG A 67 -12.44 -9.81 -0.25
N ARG A 68 -11.17 -9.98 -0.58
CA ARG A 68 -10.07 -10.10 0.38
C ARG A 68 -8.86 -9.29 -0.08
N VAL A 69 -8.29 -8.52 0.82
CA VAL A 69 -7.01 -7.79 0.65
C VAL A 69 -6.05 -8.28 1.73
N VAL A 70 -4.90 -8.79 1.31
CA VAL A 70 -3.87 -9.32 2.22
C VAL A 70 -2.63 -8.44 2.12
N PHE A 71 -2.23 -7.84 3.25
CA PHE A 71 -0.99 -7.09 3.35
C PHE A 71 0.15 -8.05 3.72
N VAL A 72 1.23 -8.02 2.93
CA VAL A 72 2.42 -8.83 3.13
C VAL A 72 3.64 -7.93 3.04
N GLY A 73 4.49 -7.94 4.06
CA GLY A 73 5.69 -7.11 4.11
C GLY A 73 5.39 -5.60 4.22
N LEU A 74 4.27 -5.23 4.81
CA LEU A 74 3.85 -3.84 5.04
C LEU A 74 4.12 -3.43 6.49
N ASP A 75 5.38 -3.31 6.87
CA ASP A 75 5.77 -3.05 8.26
C ASP A 75 5.31 -1.70 8.80
N LEU A 76 5.37 -0.64 8.02
CA LEU A 76 5.02 0.75 8.41
C LEU A 76 5.68 1.22 9.71
N ALA A 77 6.74 0.54 10.12
CA ALA A 77 7.57 0.79 11.29
C ALA A 77 8.97 0.22 11.07
N TYR A 78 9.87 0.44 12.02
CA TYR A 78 11.27 0.00 11.94
C TYR A 78 11.52 -1.17 12.88
N THR A 79 11.28 -2.38 12.39
CA THR A 79 11.62 -3.60 13.13
C THR A 79 13.15 -3.71 13.24
N ASN A 80 13.66 -3.82 14.46
CA ASN A 80 15.11 -3.86 14.76
C ASN A 80 15.92 -2.68 14.20
N MET A 81 15.32 -1.48 14.13
CA MET A 81 15.94 -0.26 13.58
C MET A 81 16.40 -0.41 12.11
N GLN A 82 15.74 -1.27 11.34
CA GLN A 82 16.01 -1.46 9.91
C GLN A 82 14.94 -0.77 9.05
N ASN A 83 15.37 -0.10 7.98
CA ASN A 83 14.48 0.55 7.01
C ASN A 83 13.88 -0.44 6.00
N HIS A 84 14.62 -1.49 5.66
CA HIS A 84 14.25 -2.48 4.66
C HIS A 84 14.77 -3.86 5.05
N ALA A 85 14.23 -4.89 4.42
CA ALA A 85 14.67 -6.27 4.61
C ALA A 85 16.18 -6.43 4.30
N SER A 86 16.82 -7.37 4.96
CA SER A 86 18.23 -7.69 4.72
C SER A 86 18.46 -8.08 3.25
N GLY A 87 19.57 -7.62 2.66
CA GLY A 87 19.91 -7.90 1.27
C GLY A 87 19.44 -6.86 0.25
N THR A 88 18.77 -5.79 0.67
CA THR A 88 18.43 -4.66 -0.20
C THR A 88 19.54 -3.61 -0.23
N ALA A 89 19.63 -2.82 -1.31
CA ALA A 89 20.69 -1.81 -1.48
C ALA A 89 20.64 -0.68 -0.42
N ASP A 90 19.55 -0.50 0.28
CA ASP A 90 19.28 0.61 1.21
C ASP A 90 19.50 0.26 2.70
N VAL A 91 20.02 -0.93 3.02
CA VAL A 91 20.27 -1.41 4.41
C VAL A 91 21.21 -0.48 5.21
N ARG A 92 21.95 0.42 4.56
CA ARG A 92 22.95 1.27 5.20
C ARG A 92 22.41 2.53 5.88
N ARG A 93 21.16 2.90 5.63
CA ARG A 93 20.55 4.05 6.33
C ARG A 93 19.94 3.57 7.64
N LYS A 94 20.49 4.05 8.77
CA LYS A 94 19.84 3.87 10.06
C LYS A 94 18.41 4.44 10.01
N ALA A 95 17.45 3.68 10.53
CA ALA A 95 16.09 4.14 10.66
C ALA A 95 16.05 5.33 11.64
N GLU A 96 15.71 6.51 11.15
CA GLU A 96 15.46 7.69 11.96
C GLU A 96 13.95 7.79 12.24
N GLY A 97 13.47 6.97 13.16
CA GLY A 97 12.10 7.07 13.65
C GLY A 97 12.04 8.06 14.82
N ASN A 98 11.08 8.98 14.77
CA ASN A 98 10.83 9.95 15.84
C ASN A 98 9.44 9.81 16.49
N MET A 99 8.74 8.74 16.13
CA MET A 99 7.41 8.44 16.66
C MET A 99 7.37 7.00 17.17
N VAL A 100 6.51 6.75 18.15
CA VAL A 100 6.25 5.43 18.71
C VAL A 100 4.79 5.06 18.43
N VAL A 101 4.56 3.84 17.97
CA VAL A 101 3.24 3.26 17.74
C VAL A 101 3.20 1.84 18.32
N LYS A 102 2.04 1.21 18.36
CA LYS A 102 1.94 -0.21 18.74
C LYS A 102 2.23 -1.11 17.54
N ASP A 103 2.98 -2.17 17.77
CA ASP A 103 3.13 -3.26 16.82
C ASP A 103 1.93 -4.22 16.86
N ILE A 104 1.95 -5.25 16.01
CA ILE A 104 0.88 -6.26 15.93
C ILE A 104 0.75 -7.10 17.21
N TYR A 105 1.73 -7.07 18.11
CA TYR A 105 1.73 -7.77 19.40
C TYR A 105 1.40 -6.85 20.57
N GLY A 106 1.17 -5.56 20.34
CA GLY A 106 0.86 -4.54 21.34
C GLY A 106 2.10 -3.92 22.01
N HIS A 107 3.32 -4.21 21.57
CA HIS A 107 4.54 -3.58 22.06
C HIS A 107 4.77 -2.23 21.37
N ASP A 108 5.64 -1.41 21.98
CA ASP A 108 6.04 -0.15 21.38
C ASP A 108 7.10 -0.37 20.29
N ILE A 109 6.84 0.17 19.10
CA ILE A 109 7.74 0.12 17.95
C ILE A 109 7.94 1.52 17.37
N THR A 110 9.16 1.80 16.92
CA THR A 110 9.51 3.10 16.33
C THR A 110 9.10 3.18 14.87
N THR A 111 8.53 4.34 14.47
CA THR A 111 8.15 4.63 13.09
C THR A 111 8.55 6.05 12.69
N ALA A 112 8.53 6.35 11.39
CA ALA A 112 8.68 7.69 10.87
C ALA A 112 7.32 8.35 10.60
N LYS A 113 7.32 9.69 10.54
CA LYS A 113 6.12 10.49 10.30
C LYS A 113 5.40 10.10 9.00
N ASN A 114 6.13 9.89 7.92
CA ASN A 114 5.56 9.49 6.62
C ASN A 114 4.94 8.08 6.69
N LEU A 115 5.62 7.11 7.31
CA LEU A 115 5.09 5.76 7.48
C LEU A 115 3.81 5.76 8.31
N ASN A 116 3.77 6.53 9.40
CA ASN A 116 2.57 6.68 10.20
C ASN A 116 1.43 7.40 9.46
N LEU A 117 1.74 8.34 8.56
CA LEU A 117 0.74 8.95 7.68
C LEU A 117 0.14 7.93 6.72
N TYR A 118 0.96 7.06 6.13
CA TYR A 118 0.47 5.98 5.26
C TYR A 118 -0.41 5.00 6.03
N ARG A 119 0.01 4.60 7.25
CA ARG A 119 -0.77 3.76 8.14
C ARG A 119 -2.16 4.34 8.42
N LYS A 120 -2.21 5.59 8.87
CA LYS A 120 -3.47 6.29 9.17
C LYS A 120 -4.37 6.41 7.93
N TRP A 121 -3.78 6.66 6.78
CA TRP A 121 -4.54 6.73 5.52
C TRP A 121 -5.15 5.36 5.17
N ILE A 122 -4.39 4.28 5.31
CA ILE A 122 -4.86 2.90 5.11
C ILE A 122 -6.03 2.59 6.06
N GLU A 123 -5.87 2.88 7.35
CA GLU A 123 -6.91 2.69 8.36
C GLU A 123 -8.21 3.43 8.01
N GLN A 124 -8.11 4.69 7.57
CA GLN A 124 -9.27 5.47 7.14
C GLN A 124 -9.94 4.89 5.89
N ARG A 125 -9.17 4.32 4.96
CA ARG A 125 -9.73 3.68 3.76
C ARG A 125 -10.43 2.37 4.10
N ILE A 126 -9.85 1.56 4.96
CA ILE A 126 -10.47 0.33 5.46
C ILE A 126 -11.78 0.65 6.19
N GLN A 127 -11.78 1.66 7.06
CA GLN A 127 -12.98 2.07 7.80
C GLN A 127 -14.12 2.53 6.88
N LYS A 128 -13.80 3.12 5.72
CA LYS A 128 -14.79 3.59 4.74
C LYS A 128 -15.21 2.50 3.74
N ALA A 129 -14.49 1.40 3.68
CA ALA A 129 -14.84 0.27 2.84
C ALA A 129 -16.04 -0.50 3.42
N ASP A 130 -16.74 -1.22 2.56
CA ASP A 130 -17.87 -2.05 3.01
C ASP A 130 -17.35 -3.31 3.72
N ALA A 131 -17.33 -3.25 5.04
CA ALA A 131 -16.86 -4.35 5.89
C ALA A 131 -17.72 -5.63 5.76
N ALA A 132 -18.91 -5.55 5.21
CA ALA A 132 -19.74 -6.73 4.95
C ALA A 132 -19.31 -7.49 3.69
N GLU A 133 -18.66 -6.79 2.75
CA GLU A 133 -18.24 -7.37 1.47
C GLU A 133 -16.72 -7.61 1.38
N MET A 134 -15.90 -6.97 2.24
CA MET A 134 -14.45 -6.97 2.12
C MET A 134 -13.76 -7.37 3.43
N GLU A 135 -12.81 -8.27 3.34
CA GLU A 135 -11.92 -8.68 4.41
C GLU A 135 -10.52 -8.07 4.21
N PHE A 136 -9.95 -7.50 5.27
CA PHE A 136 -8.59 -6.96 5.27
C PHE A 136 -7.73 -7.74 6.26
N ILE A 137 -6.68 -8.38 5.77
CA ILE A 137 -5.79 -9.23 6.56
C ILE A 137 -4.40 -8.63 6.57
N ASP A 138 -3.81 -8.53 7.75
CA ASP A 138 -2.39 -8.25 7.93
C ASP A 138 -1.63 -9.56 8.16
N ALA A 139 -0.90 -9.99 7.13
CA ALA A 139 -0.05 -11.18 7.14
C ALA A 139 1.45 -10.79 7.07
N THR A 140 1.79 -9.57 7.51
CA THR A 140 3.17 -9.06 7.50
C THR A 140 4.05 -9.75 8.55
N GLN A 141 3.45 -10.30 9.62
CA GLN A 141 4.14 -10.99 10.71
C GLN A 141 5.09 -10.07 11.52
N GLY A 142 4.80 -8.77 11.55
CA GLY A 142 5.55 -7.74 12.28
C GLY A 142 5.06 -6.35 11.94
N GLY A 143 5.83 -5.33 12.32
CA GLY A 143 5.52 -3.93 12.00
C GLY A 143 4.42 -3.31 12.85
N ALA A 144 4.01 -2.10 12.46
CA ALA A 144 2.98 -1.34 13.15
C ALA A 144 1.59 -1.94 12.95
N GLN A 145 0.80 -2.04 14.01
CA GLN A 145 -0.59 -2.48 13.91
C GLN A 145 -1.40 -1.55 13.00
N ILE A 146 -2.17 -2.15 12.09
CA ILE A 146 -3.10 -1.46 11.20
C ILE A 146 -4.52 -1.72 11.67
N ASN A 147 -5.20 -0.70 12.19
CA ASN A 147 -6.57 -0.85 12.68
C ASN A 147 -7.54 -1.19 11.54
N GLY A 148 -8.43 -2.15 11.82
CA GLY A 148 -9.39 -2.63 10.83
C GLY A 148 -8.92 -3.84 10.02
N THR A 149 -7.71 -4.35 10.28
CA THR A 149 -7.22 -5.62 9.75
C THR A 149 -7.36 -6.75 10.76
N THR A 150 -7.49 -7.98 10.27
CA THR A 150 -7.31 -9.20 11.05
C THR A 150 -5.88 -9.69 10.88
N ILE A 151 -5.17 -9.91 11.98
CA ILE A 151 -3.79 -10.43 11.94
C ILE A 151 -3.87 -11.94 11.74
N ARG A 152 -3.21 -12.44 10.68
CA ARG A 152 -3.12 -13.88 10.36
C ARG A 152 -1.75 -14.22 9.79
N GLU A 153 -1.33 -15.44 9.97
CA GLU A 153 -0.14 -15.94 9.30
C GLU A 153 -0.39 -16.17 7.81
N LEU A 154 0.60 -15.85 6.96
CA LEU A 154 0.43 -15.94 5.51
C LEU A 154 0.03 -17.34 5.03
N HIS A 155 0.59 -18.39 5.65
CA HIS A 155 0.28 -19.77 5.28
C HIS A 155 -1.20 -20.14 5.51
N GLU A 156 -1.83 -19.57 6.54
CA GLU A 156 -3.25 -19.78 6.82
C GLU A 156 -4.15 -19.12 5.76
N VAL A 157 -3.70 -18.00 5.20
CA VAL A 157 -4.47 -17.22 4.22
C VAL A 157 -4.42 -17.81 2.82
N ILE A 158 -3.30 -18.44 2.46
CA ILE A 158 -3.09 -19.01 1.11
C ILE A 158 -3.88 -20.31 0.90
N PHE A 159 -4.19 -21.04 1.96
CA PHE A 159 -4.84 -22.33 1.89
C PHE A 159 -6.34 -22.30 2.29
N ASP A 160 -6.88 -21.10 2.60
CA ASP A 160 -8.32 -20.86 2.75
C ASP A 160 -8.98 -20.61 1.37
#